data_baea67d7868000bc4b3c584925a51d46
#
_entry.id   baea67d7868000bc4b3c584925a51d46
#
_cell.length_a   1.000
_cell.length_b   1.000
_cell.length_c   1.000
_cell.angle_alpha   90.00
_cell.angle_beta   90.00
_cell.angle_gamma   90.00
#
_symmetry.space_group_name_H-M   'P 1'
#
loop_
_entity.id
_entity.type
_entity.pdbx_description
1 polymer ?
#
loop_
_entity_poly.entity_id
_entity_poly.type
_entity_poly.pdbx_seq_one_letter_code
_entity_poly.pdbx_strand_id
1 'polypeptide(L)'
;LPDTHSEESGYFSLCEGNDGRIYIGTSKYNHNAYLVEFDPVTEKQHIVVDAHKVCKLNAKGYAAQAKFHTRNYVGPSGIIYAGTKQGYAKKGDKSEYPGGYLITYDPR
;
A
#
# COMPACT_ATOMS: atom_id res chain seq x y z
N LEU A 1 9.68 -8.85 -2.23
CA LEU A 1 10.08 -7.94 -1.14
C LEU A 1 9.92 -8.66 0.20
N PRO A 2 11.00 -9.05 0.88
CA PRO A 2 10.88 -9.79 2.14
C PRO A 2 10.21 -8.94 3.24
N ASP A 3 9.35 -9.59 4.03
CA ASP A 3 8.69 -9.03 5.20
C ASP A 3 7.83 -7.78 4.93
N THR A 4 7.22 -7.70 3.75
CA THR A 4 6.47 -6.52 3.32
C THR A 4 5.03 -6.82 2.91
N HIS A 5 4.50 -8.02 3.20
CA HIS A 5 3.17 -8.44 2.76
C HIS A 5 2.99 -8.27 1.23
N SER A 6 3.91 -8.85 0.47
CA SER A 6 3.95 -8.69 -0.99
C SER A 6 3.78 -10.01 -1.75
N GLU A 7 3.06 -10.96 -1.16
CA GLU A 7 2.89 -12.30 -1.73
C GLU A 7 1.87 -12.37 -2.86
N GLU A 8 0.95 -11.40 -2.95
CA GLU A 8 0.03 -11.29 -4.07
C GLU A 8 0.45 -10.16 -5.02
N SER A 9 -0.15 -10.13 -6.19
CA SER A 9 0.23 -9.17 -7.22
C SER A 9 -0.39 -7.79 -7.01
N GLY A 10 0.45 -6.77 -7.08
CA GLY A 10 0.04 -5.38 -7.03
C GLY A 10 0.48 -4.65 -8.31
N TYR A 11 -0.02 -5.04 -9.45
CA TYR A 11 0.49 -4.73 -10.78
C TYR A 11 0.85 -3.29 -11.07
N PHE A 12 0.13 -2.34 -10.49
CA PHE A 12 0.24 -0.94 -10.90
C PHE A 12 0.82 -0.05 -9.82
N SER A 13 1.02 -0.56 -8.62
CA SER A 13 1.41 0.26 -7.49
C SER A 13 2.93 0.43 -7.41
N LEU A 14 3.47 1.09 -8.41
CA LEU A 14 4.91 1.34 -8.55
C LEU A 14 5.12 2.72 -9.13
N CYS A 15 6.04 3.50 -8.55
CA CYS A 15 6.47 4.76 -9.15
C CYS A 15 7.88 5.12 -8.70
N GLU A 16 8.55 5.95 -9.49
CA GLU A 16 9.78 6.61 -9.09
C GLU A 16 9.44 7.98 -8.47
N GLY A 17 9.95 8.24 -7.29
CA GLY A 17 9.81 9.54 -6.63
C GLY A 17 10.79 10.57 -7.19
N ASN A 18 10.56 11.84 -6.84
CA ASN A 18 11.46 12.94 -7.24
C ASN A 18 12.85 12.79 -6.61
N ASP A 19 12.97 11.98 -5.57
CA ASP A 19 14.25 11.68 -4.90
C ASP A 19 15.03 10.53 -5.54
N GLY A 20 14.52 9.93 -6.63
CA GLY A 20 15.12 8.80 -7.32
C GLY A 20 14.86 7.45 -6.66
N ARG A 21 14.13 7.41 -5.56
CA ARG A 21 13.73 6.16 -4.93
C ARG A 21 12.47 5.60 -5.56
N ILE A 22 12.30 4.30 -5.42
CA ILE A 22 11.15 3.57 -5.98
C ILE A 22 10.15 3.31 -4.87
N TYR A 23 8.88 3.62 -5.10
CA TYR A 23 7.80 3.43 -4.14
C TYR A 23 6.88 2.33 -4.65
N ILE A 24 6.72 1.30 -3.84
CA ILE A 24 6.06 0.04 -4.22
C ILE A 24 4.92 -0.23 -3.24
N GLY A 25 3.71 -0.31 -3.74
CA GLY A 25 2.58 -0.77 -2.95
C GLY A 25 2.50 -2.28 -2.94
N THR A 26 2.29 -2.86 -1.77
CA THR A 26 2.26 -4.32 -1.60
C THR A 26 0.83 -4.87 -1.56
N SER A 27 0.71 -6.17 -1.69
CA SER A 27 -0.57 -6.87 -1.66
C SER A 27 -0.44 -8.22 -0.97
N LYS A 28 -1.21 -8.40 0.09
CA LYS A 28 -1.40 -9.70 0.74
C LYS A 28 -2.79 -9.72 1.36
N TYR A 29 -3.70 -10.48 0.77
CA TYR A 29 -5.08 -10.54 1.26
C TYR A 29 -5.14 -10.96 2.71
N ASN A 30 -6.10 -10.41 3.44
CA ASN A 30 -6.32 -10.58 4.88
C ASN A 30 -5.27 -9.92 5.78
N HIS A 31 -4.32 -9.21 5.22
CA HIS A 31 -3.29 -8.45 5.94
C HIS A 31 -3.29 -6.99 5.52
N ASN A 32 -2.65 -6.16 6.29
CA ASN A 32 -2.47 -4.75 5.97
C ASN A 32 -1.43 -4.55 4.86
N ALA A 33 -1.72 -3.67 3.93
CA ALA A 33 -0.78 -3.31 2.86
C ALA A 33 0.26 -2.30 3.34
N TYR A 34 1.42 -2.38 2.74
CA TYR A 34 2.51 -1.43 2.98
C TYR A 34 2.84 -0.65 1.71
N LEU A 35 3.25 0.59 1.89
CA LEU A 35 4.05 1.31 0.88
C LEU A 35 5.51 1.15 1.25
N VAL A 36 6.29 0.60 0.34
CA VAL A 36 7.71 0.32 0.53
C VAL A 36 8.54 1.29 -0.31
N GLU A 37 9.51 1.90 0.32
CA GLU A 37 10.52 2.72 -0.35
C GLU A 37 11.74 1.84 -0.61
N PHE A 38 12.17 1.76 -1.85
CA PHE A 38 13.38 1.08 -2.27
C PHE A 38 14.39 2.09 -2.81
N ASP A 39 15.59 2.08 -2.26
CA ASP A 39 16.70 2.91 -2.75
C ASP A 39 17.56 2.09 -3.72
N PRO A 40 17.55 2.41 -5.02
CA PRO A 40 18.32 1.63 -6.00
C PRO A 40 19.84 1.80 -5.87
N VAL A 41 20.31 2.84 -5.18
CA VAL A 41 21.74 3.05 -4.95
C VAL A 41 22.27 2.15 -3.85
N THR A 42 21.58 2.10 -2.71
CA THR A 42 21.98 1.28 -1.56
C THR A 42 21.36 -0.12 -1.58
N GLU A 43 20.37 -0.35 -2.43
CA GLU A 43 19.55 -1.58 -2.50
C GLU A 43 18.83 -1.91 -1.20
N LYS A 44 18.55 -0.90 -0.39
CA LYS A 44 17.81 -1.03 0.86
C LYS A 44 16.34 -0.71 0.68
N GLN A 45 15.50 -1.38 1.45
CA GLN A 45 14.07 -1.14 1.48
C GLN A 45 13.60 -0.73 2.88
N HIS A 46 12.60 0.12 2.92
CA HIS A 46 11.93 0.55 4.15
C HIS A 46 10.42 0.57 3.96
N ILE A 47 9.69 0.10 4.96
CA ILE A 47 8.24 0.32 5.01
C ILE A 47 8.02 1.76 5.47
N VAL A 48 7.47 2.59 4.59
CA VAL A 48 7.23 4.02 4.89
C VAL A 48 5.78 4.31 5.21
N VAL A 49 4.85 3.44 4.80
CA VAL A 49 3.44 3.52 5.15
C VAL A 49 2.90 2.14 5.48
N ASP A 50 2.27 2.03 6.64
CA ASP A 50 1.38 0.92 7.00
C ASP A 50 -0.05 1.42 6.85
N ALA A 51 -0.80 0.86 5.91
CA ALA A 51 -2.14 1.34 5.59
C ALA A 51 -3.09 1.33 6.80
N HIS A 52 -3.02 0.31 7.65
CA HIS A 52 -3.86 0.25 8.84
C HIS A 52 -3.48 1.30 9.89
N LYS A 53 -2.19 1.51 10.08
CA LYS A 53 -1.71 2.49 11.05
C LYS A 53 -2.09 3.91 10.66
N VAL A 54 -1.92 4.26 9.39
CA VAL A 54 -2.24 5.60 8.87
C VAL A 54 -3.75 5.86 8.89
N CYS A 55 -4.54 4.87 8.50
CA CYS A 55 -6.00 4.96 8.46
C CYS A 55 -6.66 4.68 9.83
N LYS A 56 -5.87 4.39 10.85
CA LYS A 56 -6.34 4.05 12.21
C LYS A 56 -7.33 2.88 12.22
N LEU A 57 -7.00 1.84 11.46
CA LEU A 57 -7.82 0.65 11.31
C LEU A 57 -7.29 -0.50 12.15
N ASN A 58 -8.23 -1.30 12.63
CA ASN A 58 -7.95 -2.59 13.28
C ASN A 58 -8.73 -3.70 12.57
N ALA A 59 -8.77 -3.63 11.25
CA ALA A 59 -9.49 -4.57 10.42
C ALA A 59 -8.68 -5.85 10.22
N LYS A 60 -9.37 -6.99 10.14
CA LYS A 60 -8.79 -8.30 9.89
C LYS A 60 -9.54 -9.02 8.78
N GLY A 61 -8.92 -10.06 8.25
CA GLY A 61 -9.53 -10.85 7.19
C GLY A 61 -9.81 -10.00 5.95
N TYR A 62 -10.93 -10.26 5.29
CA TYR A 62 -11.28 -9.57 4.05
C TYR A 62 -11.49 -8.06 4.19
N ALA A 63 -11.78 -7.58 5.39
CA ALA A 63 -11.96 -6.14 5.66
C ALA A 63 -10.62 -5.38 5.77
N ALA A 64 -9.49 -6.09 5.84
CA ALA A 64 -8.18 -5.47 5.88
C ALA A 64 -7.92 -4.69 4.59
N GLN A 65 -7.25 -3.54 4.71
CA GLN A 65 -6.71 -2.81 3.56
C GLN A 65 -5.50 -3.58 3.04
N ALA A 66 -5.76 -4.58 2.22
CA ALA A 66 -4.81 -5.64 1.91
C ALA A 66 -3.92 -5.32 0.71
N LYS A 67 -4.21 -4.24 0.01
CA LYS A 67 -3.56 -3.94 -1.26
C LYS A 67 -3.51 -2.44 -1.51
N PHE A 68 -2.34 -1.95 -1.92
CA PHE A 68 -2.28 -0.74 -2.72
C PHE A 68 -2.62 -1.12 -4.16
N HIS A 69 -3.71 -0.60 -4.69
CA HIS A 69 -4.31 -1.10 -5.94
C HIS A 69 -4.28 -0.09 -7.07
N THR A 70 -3.92 1.13 -6.81
CA THR A 70 -3.80 2.16 -7.84
C THR A 70 -2.38 2.24 -8.38
N ARG A 71 -2.23 2.87 -9.53
CA ARG A 71 -0.94 3.43 -9.90
C ARG A 71 -0.57 4.48 -8.86
N ASN A 72 0.65 4.42 -8.38
CA ASN A 72 1.14 5.47 -7.51
C ASN A 72 1.44 6.70 -8.38
N TYR A 73 1.12 7.85 -7.84
CA TYR A 73 1.32 9.11 -8.53
C TYR A 73 2.22 10.01 -7.70
N VAL A 74 3.17 10.66 -8.35
CA VAL A 74 4.06 11.63 -7.72
C VAL A 74 3.59 13.03 -8.12
N GLY A 75 3.13 13.80 -7.16
CA GLY A 75 2.74 15.19 -7.38
C GLY A 75 3.95 16.12 -7.62
N PRO A 76 3.69 17.35 -8.07
CA PRO A 76 4.78 18.32 -8.36
C PRO A 76 5.67 18.62 -7.16
N SER A 77 5.13 18.53 -5.95
CA SER A 77 5.88 18.73 -4.70
C SER A 77 6.67 17.49 -4.24
N GLY A 78 6.56 16.36 -4.94
CA GLY A 78 7.21 15.10 -4.57
C GLY A 78 6.37 14.20 -3.67
N ILE A 79 5.16 14.60 -3.29
CA ILE A 79 4.26 13.78 -2.48
C ILE A 79 3.78 12.58 -3.31
N ILE A 80 3.82 11.40 -2.72
CA ILE A 80 3.34 10.15 -3.32
C ILE A 80 1.86 9.97 -2.97
N TYR A 81 1.04 9.67 -3.97
CA TYR A 81 -0.39 9.39 -3.82
C TYR A 81 -0.66 7.94 -4.19
N ALA A 82 -1.32 7.20 -3.29
CA ALA A 82 -1.64 5.79 -3.52
C ALA A 82 -2.98 5.44 -2.91
N GLY A 83 -3.78 4.63 -3.61
CA GLY A 83 -5.07 4.16 -3.15
C GLY A 83 -5.03 2.71 -2.68
N THR A 84 -5.74 2.42 -1.61
CA THR A 84 -5.84 1.08 -1.04
C THR A 84 -7.11 0.35 -1.47
N LYS A 85 -7.12 -0.95 -1.25
CA LYS A 85 -8.27 -1.81 -1.47
C LYS A 85 -8.33 -2.86 -0.38
N GLN A 86 -9.53 -3.14 0.11
CA GLN A 86 -9.74 -4.28 0.99
C GLN A 86 -9.76 -5.62 0.21
N GLY A 87 -9.79 -6.71 0.94
CA GLY A 87 -9.96 -8.03 0.37
C GLY A 87 -11.39 -8.29 -0.12
N TYR A 88 -11.65 -9.54 -0.50
CA TYR A 88 -12.94 -9.97 -0.99
C TYR A 88 -13.71 -10.73 0.08
N ALA A 89 -14.96 -10.34 0.30
CA ALA A 89 -15.89 -11.10 1.14
C ALA A 89 -16.23 -12.42 0.46
N LYS A 90 -16.27 -13.50 1.26
CA LYS A 90 -16.77 -14.80 0.81
C LYS A 90 -18.26 -14.91 1.08
N LYS A 91 -18.91 -15.86 0.41
CA LYS A 91 -20.33 -16.17 0.67
C LYS A 91 -20.54 -16.44 2.17
N GLY A 92 -21.49 -15.72 2.78
CA GLY A 92 -21.78 -15.82 4.20
C GLY A 92 -21.07 -14.78 5.06
N ASP A 93 -20.08 -14.08 4.54
CA ASP A 93 -19.47 -12.95 5.25
C ASP A 93 -20.48 -11.82 5.34
N LYS A 94 -20.78 -11.42 6.54
CA LYS A 94 -21.57 -10.22 6.79
C LYS A 94 -20.60 -9.06 6.81
N SER A 95 -20.59 -8.29 5.74
CA SER A 95 -19.65 -7.22 5.71
C SER A 95 -20.29 -5.88 5.50
N GLU A 96 -19.79 -4.99 6.25
CA GLU A 96 -19.66 -3.63 5.80
C GLU A 96 -18.47 -3.58 4.84
N TYR A 97 -18.68 -2.98 3.69
CA TYR A 97 -17.59 -2.67 2.78
C TYR A 97 -17.08 -1.27 3.14
N PRO A 98 -16.00 -1.16 3.91
CA PRO A 98 -15.51 0.15 4.33
C PRO A 98 -14.92 0.97 3.17
N GLY A 99 -14.71 0.35 2.02
CA GLY A 99 -14.10 1.00 0.87
C GLY A 99 -12.58 1.07 0.97
N GLY A 100 -12.00 1.81 0.04
CA GLY A 100 -10.56 2.09 0.03
C GLY A 100 -10.25 3.47 0.58
N TYR A 101 -8.98 3.72 0.76
CA TYR A 101 -8.45 4.99 1.24
C TYR A 101 -7.47 5.56 0.23
N LEU A 102 -7.48 6.87 0.05
CA LEU A 102 -6.39 7.58 -0.60
C LEU A 102 -5.37 7.97 0.46
N ILE A 103 -4.15 7.51 0.27
CA ILE A 103 -3.05 7.76 1.20
C ILE A 103 -2.01 8.62 0.49
N THR A 104 -1.46 9.56 1.22
CA THR A 104 -0.36 10.39 0.75
C THR A 104 0.86 10.17 1.64
N TYR A 105 2.03 10.20 1.02
CA TYR A 105 3.31 10.10 1.73
C TYR A 105 4.24 11.18 1.23
N ASP A 106 4.80 11.95 2.15
CA ASP A 106 5.81 12.97 1.87
C ASP A 106 7.20 12.42 2.17
N PRO A 107 8.04 12.18 1.16
CA PRO A 107 9.39 11.65 1.37
C PRO A 107 10.38 12.59 2.06
N ARG A 108 10.00 13.85 2.24
CA ARG A 108 10.88 14.84 2.87
C ARG A 108 10.94 14.72 4.38
#